data_71d19b1edd82a0bce0e0297194ed4103
#
_entry.id   71d19b1edd82a0bce0e0297194ed4103
#
_cell.length_a   1.000
_cell.length_b   1.000
_cell.length_c   1.000
_cell.angle_alpha   90.00
_cell.angle_beta   90.00
_cell.angle_gamma   90.00
#
_symmetry.space_group_name_H-M   'P 1'
#
loop_
_entity.id
_entity.type
_entity.pdbx_description
1 polymer ?
#
loop_
_entity_poly.entity_id
_entity_poly.type
_entity_poly.pdbx_seq_one_letter_code
_entity_poly.pdbx_strand_id
1 'polypeptide(L)'
;MGSICVSFAQNCLKNYKAYIKSKTMKKLIKVTLLVFLIFGISSCMMDGVKGDGNVVINKRKISNDFVRINASRGLDIYITKSKHTSLEVEADENLQELITTEVRDGTLHITATKNIWGSSTKKVHVSADFINEIKVSSGAEVYSENTFSSDKLVINASSGANANMDLIVGDLRCEGSSGSGMKLTGEAVEFSVSASSGSNIDAYRLSARNCDANATSGSNIKVRVTETFVAKATSGAGINYKGHPKHAEKSKNSGGSVNSTEG
;
A
#
# COMPACT_ATOMS: atom_id res chain seq x y z
N MET A 1 36.05 -40.47 49.77
CA MET A 1 34.73 -40.57 49.10
C MET A 1 33.85 -39.31 49.19
N GLY A 2 34.18 -38.31 50.00
CA GLY A 2 33.31 -37.12 50.19
C GLY A 2 33.41 -36.01 49.12
N SER A 3 34.50 -35.95 48.33
CA SER A 3 34.72 -34.84 47.39
C SER A 3 33.94 -34.95 46.09
N ILE A 4 33.60 -36.15 45.63
CA ILE A 4 32.90 -36.37 44.33
C ILE A 4 31.38 -36.07 44.47
N CYS A 5 30.77 -36.39 45.63
CA CYS A 5 29.35 -36.11 45.88
C CYS A 5 29.04 -34.61 45.95
N VAL A 6 29.96 -33.79 46.51
CA VAL A 6 29.77 -32.35 46.62
C VAL A 6 29.85 -31.65 45.24
N SER A 7 30.79 -32.11 44.37
CA SER A 7 30.91 -31.58 43.01
C SER A 7 29.68 -31.91 42.15
N PHE A 8 29.12 -33.08 42.28
CA PHE A 8 27.90 -33.49 41.55
C PHE A 8 26.67 -32.70 41.97
N ALA A 9 26.51 -32.47 43.29
CA ALA A 9 25.41 -31.68 43.82
C ALA A 9 25.48 -30.19 43.38
N GLN A 10 26.69 -29.62 43.33
CA GLN A 10 26.89 -28.23 42.85
C GLN A 10 26.59 -28.09 41.36
N ASN A 11 26.96 -29.08 40.54
CA ASN A 11 26.66 -29.06 39.11
C ASN A 11 25.18 -29.26 38.81
N CYS A 12 24.49 -30.12 39.56
CA CYS A 12 23.02 -30.26 39.48
C CYS A 12 22.28 -28.98 39.86
N LEU A 13 22.71 -28.30 40.95
CA LEU A 13 22.14 -27.03 41.40
C LEU A 13 22.37 -25.89 40.37
N LYS A 14 23.54 -25.87 39.74
CA LYS A 14 23.87 -24.88 38.70
C LYS A 14 23.00 -25.08 37.44
N ASN A 15 22.82 -26.31 37.02
CA ASN A 15 21.95 -26.65 35.87
C ASN A 15 20.47 -26.43 36.17
N TYR A 16 20.01 -26.71 37.39
CA TYR A 16 18.64 -26.44 37.85
C TYR A 16 18.34 -24.92 37.94
N LYS A 17 19.27 -24.11 38.45
CA LYS A 17 19.17 -22.64 38.46
C LYS A 17 19.15 -22.08 37.03
N ALA A 18 19.97 -22.58 36.11
CA ALA A 18 19.97 -22.19 34.70
C ALA A 18 18.64 -22.58 33.99
N TYR A 19 18.09 -23.77 34.30
CA TYR A 19 16.80 -24.22 33.77
C TYR A 19 15.62 -23.37 34.27
N ILE A 20 15.59 -23.03 35.57
CA ILE A 20 14.54 -22.14 36.14
C ILE A 20 14.66 -20.75 35.52
N LYS A 21 15.86 -20.18 35.41
CA LYS A 21 16.10 -18.88 34.80
C LYS A 21 15.65 -18.84 33.34
N SER A 22 15.91 -19.90 32.57
CA SER A 22 15.45 -20.04 31.19
C SER A 22 13.92 -20.12 31.08
N LYS A 23 13.27 -20.91 31.96
CA LYS A 23 11.81 -21.10 31.94
C LYS A 23 11.06 -19.84 32.42
N THR A 24 11.60 -19.15 33.40
CA THR A 24 11.08 -17.86 33.90
C THR A 24 11.26 -16.76 32.86
N MET A 25 12.42 -16.67 32.20
CA MET A 25 12.68 -15.74 31.14
C MET A 25 11.73 -15.97 29.93
N LYS A 26 11.49 -17.20 29.52
CA LYS A 26 10.54 -17.54 28.46
C LYS A 26 9.08 -17.17 28.83
N LYS A 27 8.69 -17.36 30.12
CA LYS A 27 7.39 -16.90 30.61
C LYS A 27 7.30 -15.37 30.64
N LEU A 28 8.33 -14.66 31.11
CA LEU A 28 8.38 -13.20 31.09
C LEU A 28 8.27 -12.65 29.67
N ILE A 29 9.04 -13.19 28.74
CA ILE A 29 8.99 -12.78 27.32
C ILE A 29 7.57 -12.98 26.75
N LYS A 30 6.92 -14.12 27.02
CA LYS A 30 5.55 -14.38 26.58
C LYS A 30 4.53 -13.41 27.19
N VAL A 31 4.67 -13.11 28.49
CA VAL A 31 3.79 -12.16 29.19
C VAL A 31 4.02 -10.74 28.68
N THR A 32 5.28 -10.33 28.48
CA THR A 32 5.61 -9.02 27.92
C THR A 32 5.12 -8.87 26.49
N LEU A 33 5.23 -9.92 25.66
CA LEU A 33 4.69 -9.94 24.31
C LEU A 33 3.16 -9.85 24.30
N LEU A 34 2.50 -10.56 25.23
CA LEU A 34 1.04 -10.53 25.39
C LEU A 34 0.55 -9.16 25.86
N VAL A 35 1.24 -8.55 26.81
CA VAL A 35 0.96 -7.18 27.30
C VAL A 35 1.16 -6.15 26.17
N PHE A 36 2.25 -6.26 25.39
CA PHE A 36 2.47 -5.39 24.22
C PHE A 36 1.38 -5.55 23.17
N LEU A 37 0.88 -6.78 22.95
CA LEU A 37 -0.22 -7.06 22.02
C LEU A 37 -1.53 -6.41 22.49
N ILE A 38 -1.81 -6.42 23.80
CA ILE A 38 -3.04 -5.84 24.39
C ILE A 38 -3.00 -4.31 24.36
N PHE A 39 -1.86 -3.68 24.62
CA PHE A 39 -1.70 -2.21 24.57
C PHE A 39 -1.68 -1.66 23.14
N GLY A 40 -1.33 -2.46 22.13
CA GLY A 40 -1.31 -2.05 20.73
C GLY A 40 -2.71 -1.89 20.09
N ILE A 41 -3.76 -2.44 20.68
CA ILE A 41 -5.11 -2.49 20.08
C ILE A 41 -6.00 -1.32 20.53
N SER A 42 -5.65 -0.61 21.60
CA SER A 42 -6.56 0.34 22.26
C SER A 42 -6.57 1.76 21.68
N SER A 43 -5.72 2.12 20.74
CA SER A 43 -5.46 3.52 20.40
C SER A 43 -6.27 4.11 19.24
N CYS A 44 -7.03 3.32 18.46
CA CYS A 44 -7.61 3.84 17.21
C CYS A 44 -9.15 3.82 17.10
N MET A 45 -9.89 3.37 18.11
CA MET A 45 -11.34 3.10 17.92
C MET A 45 -12.30 4.12 18.55
N MET A 46 -11.85 5.19 19.19
CA MET A 46 -12.74 5.94 20.07
C MET A 46 -13.29 7.28 19.55
N ASP A 47 -12.95 7.72 18.33
CA ASP A 47 -13.48 9.02 17.85
C ASP A 47 -13.78 8.99 16.35
N GLY A 48 -14.96 8.46 16.00
CA GLY A 48 -15.41 8.38 14.60
C GLY A 48 -16.86 8.80 14.44
N VAL A 49 -17.20 9.31 13.26
CA VAL A 49 -18.57 9.71 12.89
C VAL A 49 -19.18 8.63 12.02
N LYS A 50 -20.45 8.29 12.30
CA LYS A 50 -21.24 7.41 11.46
C LYS A 50 -22.11 8.26 10.53
N GLY A 51 -22.20 7.84 9.26
CA GLY A 51 -23.13 8.41 8.29
C GLY A 51 -24.60 8.21 8.69
N ASP A 52 -25.45 9.15 8.32
CA ASP A 52 -26.90 9.14 8.59
C ASP A 52 -27.71 8.36 7.56
N GLY A 53 -27.07 7.94 6.46
CA GLY A 53 -27.70 7.17 5.38
C GLY A 53 -28.40 8.02 4.32
N ASN A 54 -28.46 9.33 4.49
CA ASN A 54 -29.02 10.27 3.50
C ASN A 54 -27.92 10.72 2.54
N VAL A 55 -27.79 10.07 1.39
CA VAL A 55 -26.73 10.36 0.41
C VAL A 55 -27.06 11.61 -0.40
N VAL A 56 -26.12 12.55 -0.40
CA VAL A 56 -26.19 13.79 -1.20
C VAL A 56 -24.93 13.99 -2.02
N ILE A 57 -25.06 14.66 -3.16
CA ILE A 57 -23.94 15.00 -4.05
C ILE A 57 -23.72 16.50 -4.01
N ASN A 58 -22.56 16.93 -3.56
CA ASN A 58 -22.16 18.33 -3.49
C ASN A 58 -21.04 18.63 -4.48
N LYS A 59 -21.31 19.54 -5.43
CA LYS A 59 -20.28 20.10 -6.32
C LYS A 59 -19.44 21.10 -5.55
N ARG A 60 -18.12 20.98 -5.67
CA ARG A 60 -17.18 21.86 -4.98
C ARG A 60 -16.37 22.68 -5.99
N LYS A 61 -16.22 23.96 -5.70
CA LYS A 61 -15.31 24.80 -6.48
C LYS A 61 -13.89 24.49 -6.08
N ILE A 62 -13.05 24.16 -7.06
CA ILE A 62 -11.62 23.97 -6.88
C ILE A 62 -10.85 24.79 -7.91
N SER A 63 -9.59 25.15 -7.58
CA SER A 63 -8.66 25.71 -8.57
C SER A 63 -8.23 24.60 -9.53
N ASN A 64 -7.95 24.98 -10.78
CA ASN A 64 -7.40 24.05 -11.78
C ASN A 64 -5.86 23.89 -11.65
N ASP A 65 -5.23 24.55 -10.67
CA ASP A 65 -3.77 24.64 -10.54
C ASP A 65 -3.18 23.45 -9.79
N PHE A 66 -3.75 22.25 -9.92
CA PHE A 66 -3.17 21.05 -9.35
C PHE A 66 -2.80 20.04 -10.43
N VAL A 67 -1.68 19.37 -10.19
CA VAL A 67 -1.16 18.27 -11.02
C VAL A 67 -0.90 17.03 -10.18
N ARG A 68 -1.20 17.09 -8.89
CA ARG A 68 -1.04 16.01 -7.91
C ARG A 68 -2.30 15.80 -7.10
N ILE A 69 -2.58 14.55 -6.73
CA ILE A 69 -3.67 14.17 -5.82
C ILE A 69 -3.05 13.48 -4.60
N ASN A 70 -3.49 13.87 -3.42
CA ASN A 70 -3.17 13.21 -2.15
C ASN A 70 -4.46 12.83 -1.44
N ALA A 71 -4.77 11.52 -1.40
CA ALA A 71 -6.00 10.97 -0.84
C ALA A 71 -5.73 10.15 0.42
N SER A 72 -6.58 10.29 1.44
CA SER A 72 -6.39 9.57 2.70
C SER A 72 -7.69 9.35 3.48
N ARG A 73 -7.57 8.61 4.61
CA ARG A 73 -8.65 8.39 5.59
C ARG A 73 -9.86 7.64 5.04
N GLY A 74 -9.59 6.59 4.27
CA GLY A 74 -10.60 5.64 3.84
C GLY A 74 -11.64 6.20 2.86
N LEU A 75 -11.36 7.31 2.17
CA LEU A 75 -12.22 7.86 1.12
C LEU A 75 -12.00 7.11 -0.20
N ASP A 76 -13.06 7.03 -1.02
CA ASP A 76 -13.04 6.40 -2.34
C ASP A 76 -12.98 7.49 -3.41
N ILE A 77 -11.88 7.58 -4.15
CA ILE A 77 -11.61 8.63 -5.12
C ILE A 77 -11.73 8.06 -6.53
N TYR A 78 -12.61 8.65 -7.33
CA TYR A 78 -12.85 8.30 -8.72
C TYR A 78 -12.26 9.39 -9.61
N ILE A 79 -11.27 9.04 -10.44
CA ILE A 79 -10.55 9.98 -11.29
C ILE A 79 -10.97 9.77 -12.74
N THR A 80 -11.46 10.84 -13.37
CA THR A 80 -11.79 10.87 -14.80
C THR A 80 -10.79 11.74 -15.53
N LYS A 81 -10.13 11.22 -16.55
CA LYS A 81 -9.33 12.01 -17.51
C LYS A 81 -10.29 12.86 -18.34
N SER A 82 -10.23 14.20 -18.19
CA SER A 82 -11.14 15.12 -18.85
C SER A 82 -10.51 16.51 -18.99
N LYS A 83 -10.78 17.21 -20.10
CA LYS A 83 -10.36 18.62 -20.30
C LYS A 83 -11.06 19.58 -19.34
N HIS A 84 -12.20 19.18 -18.78
CA HIS A 84 -12.96 19.98 -17.81
C HIS A 84 -12.64 19.51 -16.40
N THR A 85 -12.09 20.41 -15.59
CA THR A 85 -11.86 20.15 -14.17
C THR A 85 -13.14 20.26 -13.38
N SER A 86 -13.47 19.25 -12.62
CA SER A 86 -14.60 19.25 -11.68
C SER A 86 -14.30 18.42 -10.45
N LEU A 87 -15.01 18.72 -9.37
CA LEU A 87 -14.98 17.94 -8.13
C LEU A 87 -16.36 17.85 -7.54
N GLU A 88 -16.79 16.62 -7.26
CA GLU A 88 -18.05 16.30 -6.61
C GLU A 88 -17.80 15.36 -5.44
N VAL A 89 -18.50 15.60 -4.32
CA VAL A 89 -18.46 14.71 -3.15
C VAL A 89 -19.83 14.07 -3.00
N GLU A 90 -19.89 12.75 -3.18
CA GLU A 90 -21.04 11.89 -2.96
C GLU A 90 -20.88 11.21 -1.59
N ALA A 91 -21.61 11.68 -0.59
CA ALA A 91 -21.49 11.17 0.77
C ALA A 91 -22.80 11.34 1.55
N ASP A 92 -22.92 10.63 2.67
CA ASP A 92 -23.97 10.87 3.64
C ASP A 92 -23.95 12.35 4.07
N GLU A 93 -25.09 12.99 4.22
CA GLU A 93 -25.23 14.43 4.39
C GLU A 93 -24.43 14.97 5.58
N ASN A 94 -24.48 14.29 6.72
CA ASN A 94 -23.72 14.66 7.91
C ASN A 94 -22.20 14.47 7.79
N LEU A 95 -21.71 13.80 6.74
CA LEU A 95 -20.29 13.62 6.46
C LEU A 95 -19.72 14.66 5.50
N GLN A 96 -20.56 15.41 4.80
CA GLN A 96 -20.14 16.37 3.78
C GLN A 96 -19.17 17.43 4.31
N GLU A 97 -19.39 17.96 5.51
CA GLU A 97 -18.49 18.95 6.13
C GLU A 97 -17.20 18.34 6.67
N LEU A 98 -17.20 17.03 6.93
CA LEU A 98 -16.00 16.33 7.41
C LEU A 98 -15.04 16.01 6.28
N ILE A 99 -15.55 15.80 5.07
CA ILE A 99 -14.73 15.52 3.89
C ILE A 99 -14.17 16.82 3.35
N THR A 100 -12.88 17.02 3.43
CA THR A 100 -12.18 18.22 2.95
C THR A 100 -11.50 17.98 1.61
N THR A 101 -11.62 18.97 0.72
CA THR A 101 -11.00 18.96 -0.60
C THR A 101 -10.37 20.32 -0.84
N GLU A 102 -9.04 20.39 -0.82
CA GLU A 102 -8.30 21.65 -0.86
C GLU A 102 -7.10 21.55 -1.78
N VAL A 103 -6.89 22.56 -2.62
CA VAL A 103 -5.69 22.66 -3.45
C VAL A 103 -4.65 23.52 -2.73
N ARG A 104 -3.49 22.92 -2.46
CA ARG A 104 -2.32 23.58 -1.88
C ARG A 104 -1.06 23.14 -2.61
N ASP A 105 -0.20 24.09 -2.98
CA ASP A 105 1.09 23.84 -3.62
C ASP A 105 1.00 22.90 -4.86
N GLY A 106 -0.05 23.08 -5.69
CA GLY A 106 -0.30 22.26 -6.86
C GLY A 106 -0.73 20.81 -6.55
N THR A 107 -1.22 20.56 -5.33
CA THR A 107 -1.72 19.26 -4.89
C THR A 107 -3.16 19.38 -4.41
N LEU A 108 -4.06 18.58 -4.95
CA LEU A 108 -5.41 18.41 -4.43
C LEU A 108 -5.38 17.43 -3.25
N HIS A 109 -5.59 17.94 -2.04
CA HIS A 109 -5.70 17.16 -0.82
C HIS A 109 -7.15 16.75 -0.59
N ILE A 110 -7.40 15.45 -0.52
CA ILE A 110 -8.70 14.84 -0.27
C ILE A 110 -8.59 14.01 1.01
N THR A 111 -9.24 14.47 2.07
CA THR A 111 -9.17 13.81 3.37
C THR A 111 -10.44 14.07 4.20
N ALA A 112 -10.49 13.53 5.40
CA ALA A 112 -11.57 13.82 6.36
C ALA A 112 -10.98 14.40 7.65
N THR A 113 -11.67 15.33 8.29
CA THR A 113 -11.25 15.94 9.56
C THR A 113 -11.38 14.99 10.74
N LYS A 114 -12.32 14.03 10.66
CA LYS A 114 -12.55 12.97 11.65
C LYS A 114 -12.57 11.60 10.99
N ASN A 115 -12.40 10.54 11.76
CA ASN A 115 -12.57 9.18 11.26
C ASN A 115 -14.04 8.92 10.91
N ILE A 116 -14.27 8.23 9.79
CA ILE A 116 -15.60 7.79 9.37
C ILE A 116 -15.61 6.27 9.53
N TRP A 117 -16.39 5.74 10.47
CA TRP A 117 -16.40 4.31 10.76
C TRP A 117 -17.61 3.56 10.18
N GLY A 118 -18.55 4.28 9.55
CA GLY A 118 -19.68 3.70 8.82
C GLY A 118 -20.37 4.76 7.99
N SER A 119 -20.65 4.47 6.72
CA SER A 119 -21.32 5.35 5.78
C SER A 119 -22.00 4.54 4.70
N SER A 120 -23.04 5.09 4.07
CA SER A 120 -23.64 4.54 2.85
C SER A 120 -22.69 4.76 1.67
N THR A 121 -22.09 5.94 1.60
CA THR A 121 -21.07 6.27 0.61
C THR A 121 -20.12 7.37 1.11
N LYS A 122 -18.93 7.45 0.55
CA LYS A 122 -17.91 8.49 0.84
C LYS A 122 -16.98 8.65 -0.36
N LYS A 123 -17.59 8.92 -1.52
CA LYS A 123 -16.90 9.03 -2.80
C LYS A 123 -16.56 10.47 -3.14
N VAL A 124 -15.42 10.66 -3.77
CA VAL A 124 -15.01 11.94 -4.33
C VAL A 124 -14.67 11.74 -5.81
N HIS A 125 -15.46 12.36 -6.68
CA HIS A 125 -15.25 12.34 -8.13
C HIS A 125 -14.40 13.52 -8.55
N VAL A 126 -13.27 13.26 -9.20
CA VAL A 126 -12.31 14.27 -9.66
C VAL A 126 -12.12 14.13 -11.15
N SER A 127 -12.47 15.16 -11.90
CA SER A 127 -12.15 15.24 -13.33
C SER A 127 -10.99 16.21 -13.53
N ALA A 128 -9.95 15.81 -14.26
CA ALA A 128 -8.80 16.65 -14.58
C ALA A 128 -8.11 16.20 -15.88
N ASP A 129 -7.52 17.17 -16.59
CA ASP A 129 -6.80 16.88 -17.82
C ASP A 129 -5.39 16.36 -17.55
N PHE A 130 -4.73 16.86 -16.52
CA PHE A 130 -3.33 16.51 -16.25
C PHE A 130 -3.11 16.18 -14.76
N ILE A 131 -2.67 14.97 -14.50
CA ILE A 131 -2.21 14.52 -13.18
C ILE A 131 -0.92 13.72 -13.40
N ASN A 132 0.13 14.09 -12.70
CA ASN A 132 1.44 13.41 -12.77
C ASN A 132 1.81 12.65 -11.48
N GLU A 133 1.08 12.85 -10.40
CA GLU A 133 1.32 12.11 -9.15
C GLU A 133 0.00 11.85 -8.40
N ILE A 134 -0.16 10.61 -7.96
CA ILE A 134 -1.26 10.17 -7.10
C ILE A 134 -0.66 9.53 -5.86
N LYS A 135 -0.93 10.12 -4.69
CA LYS A 135 -0.63 9.54 -3.38
C LYS A 135 -1.90 9.09 -2.71
N VAL A 136 -1.93 7.84 -2.26
CA VAL A 136 -3.08 7.28 -1.56
C VAL A 136 -2.61 6.57 -0.28
N SER A 137 -3.28 6.84 0.84
CA SER A 137 -2.84 6.33 2.14
C SER A 137 -4.00 6.10 3.12
N SER A 138 -3.70 5.44 4.25
CA SER A 138 -4.65 5.31 5.37
C SER A 138 -6.00 4.74 4.94
N GLY A 139 -5.97 3.63 4.20
CA GLY A 139 -7.15 2.89 3.78
C GLY A 139 -8.00 3.56 2.69
N ALA A 140 -7.54 4.67 2.09
CA ALA A 140 -8.24 5.28 0.96
C ALA A 140 -8.07 4.45 -0.32
N GLU A 141 -9.00 4.57 -1.24
CA GLU A 141 -8.98 3.85 -2.51
C GLU A 141 -9.07 4.83 -3.69
N VAL A 142 -8.30 4.59 -4.75
CA VAL A 142 -8.32 5.37 -5.98
C VAL A 142 -8.68 4.49 -7.16
N TYR A 143 -9.58 4.97 -8.00
CA TYR A 143 -10.05 4.31 -9.21
C TYR A 143 -9.97 5.26 -10.40
N SER A 144 -9.53 4.79 -11.55
CA SER A 144 -9.78 5.50 -12.82
C SER A 144 -11.13 5.09 -13.39
N GLU A 145 -11.98 6.05 -13.76
CA GLU A 145 -13.27 5.79 -14.41
C GLU A 145 -13.14 5.57 -15.91
N ASN A 146 -12.06 6.05 -16.49
CA ASN A 146 -11.68 5.82 -17.88
C ASN A 146 -10.18 5.59 -17.98
N THR A 147 -9.69 5.25 -19.16
CA THR A 147 -8.26 5.08 -19.41
C THR A 147 -7.55 6.42 -19.18
N PHE A 148 -6.65 6.43 -18.19
CA PHE A 148 -5.89 7.62 -17.82
C PHE A 148 -4.58 7.67 -18.62
N SER A 149 -4.49 8.62 -19.55
CA SER A 149 -3.31 8.81 -20.39
C SER A 149 -2.43 9.95 -19.88
N SER A 150 -1.10 9.71 -19.82
CA SER A 150 -0.10 10.71 -19.41
C SER A 150 1.27 10.33 -19.94
N ASP A 151 2.13 11.32 -20.20
CA ASP A 151 3.53 11.04 -20.53
C ASP A 151 4.27 10.48 -19.31
N LYS A 152 3.95 10.98 -18.11
CA LYS A 152 4.56 10.56 -16.86
C LYS A 152 3.54 10.50 -15.73
N LEU A 153 3.55 9.40 -14.97
CA LEU A 153 2.69 9.22 -13.80
C LEU A 153 3.44 8.50 -12.67
N VAL A 154 3.31 9.05 -11.47
CA VAL A 154 3.79 8.43 -10.23
C VAL A 154 2.59 8.04 -9.38
N ILE A 155 2.54 6.78 -8.91
CA ILE A 155 1.48 6.28 -8.01
C ILE A 155 2.14 5.74 -6.75
N ASN A 156 1.81 6.32 -5.61
CA ASN A 156 2.29 5.92 -4.29
C ASN A 156 1.13 5.45 -3.43
N ALA A 157 1.13 4.19 -2.99
CA ALA A 157 0.13 3.65 -2.08
C ALA A 157 0.77 3.13 -0.79
N SER A 158 0.17 3.46 0.35
CA SER A 158 0.69 3.05 1.66
C SER A 158 -0.41 2.82 2.70
N SER A 159 -0.05 2.18 3.82
CA SER A 159 -0.94 2.07 4.98
C SER A 159 -2.33 1.51 4.63
N GLY A 160 -2.36 0.38 3.96
CA GLY A 160 -3.58 -0.33 3.60
C GLY A 160 -4.42 0.33 2.49
N ALA A 161 -3.89 1.35 1.81
CA ALA A 161 -4.60 2.01 0.71
C ALA A 161 -4.51 1.20 -0.61
N ASN A 162 -5.44 1.44 -1.52
CA ASN A 162 -5.49 0.75 -2.80
C ASN A 162 -5.56 1.72 -4.00
N ALA A 163 -4.99 1.31 -5.14
CA ALA A 163 -5.12 2.02 -6.41
C ALA A 163 -5.48 1.04 -7.54
N ASN A 164 -6.61 1.28 -8.20
CA ASN A 164 -7.09 0.49 -9.35
C ASN A 164 -7.16 1.41 -10.56
N MET A 165 -6.20 1.26 -11.49
CA MET A 165 -6.04 2.21 -12.59
C MET A 165 -5.95 1.50 -13.94
N ASP A 166 -6.65 2.06 -14.93
CA ASP A 166 -6.48 1.73 -16.35
C ASP A 166 -5.65 2.84 -17.02
N LEU A 167 -4.50 2.51 -17.60
CA LEU A 167 -3.42 3.46 -17.90
C LEU A 167 -2.88 3.32 -19.33
N ILE A 168 -2.56 4.44 -19.96
CA ILE A 168 -1.65 4.53 -21.12
C ILE A 168 -0.58 5.56 -20.78
N VAL A 169 0.63 5.11 -20.41
CA VAL A 169 1.65 6.00 -19.82
C VAL A 169 3.02 5.79 -20.49
N GLY A 170 3.73 6.87 -20.75
CA GLY A 170 5.11 6.81 -21.23
C GLY A 170 6.07 6.31 -20.13
N ASP A 171 6.14 7.02 -19.00
CA ASP A 171 6.97 6.68 -17.83
C ASP A 171 6.09 6.52 -16.60
N LEU A 172 5.88 5.27 -16.16
CA LEU A 172 5.09 4.90 -14.99
C LEU A 172 5.98 4.49 -13.84
N ARG A 173 5.82 5.15 -12.70
CA ARG A 173 6.47 4.75 -11.44
C ARG A 173 5.44 4.41 -10.39
N CYS A 174 5.54 3.21 -9.79
CA CYS A 174 4.64 2.75 -8.73
C CYS A 174 5.41 2.33 -7.49
N GLU A 175 5.02 2.85 -6.33
CA GLU A 175 5.58 2.47 -5.05
C GLU A 175 4.48 2.02 -4.08
N GLY A 176 4.56 0.77 -3.62
CA GLY A 176 3.64 0.18 -2.64
C GLY A 176 4.35 -0.14 -1.33
N SER A 177 3.74 0.19 -0.20
CA SER A 177 4.27 -0.14 1.12
C SER A 177 3.18 -0.40 2.16
N SER A 178 3.58 -0.99 3.30
CA SER A 178 2.71 -1.10 4.49
C SER A 178 1.32 -1.69 4.17
N GLY A 179 1.29 -2.84 3.51
CA GLY A 179 0.07 -3.58 3.23
C GLY A 179 -0.84 -2.95 2.16
N SER A 180 -0.33 -2.02 1.35
CA SER A 180 -1.09 -1.41 0.26
C SER A 180 -1.29 -2.36 -0.92
N GLY A 181 -2.29 -2.08 -1.76
CA GLY A 181 -2.59 -2.81 -2.99
C GLY A 181 -2.63 -1.92 -4.22
N MET A 182 -2.12 -2.44 -5.35
CA MET A 182 -2.33 -1.80 -6.65
C MET A 182 -2.78 -2.84 -7.68
N LYS A 183 -3.74 -2.46 -8.51
CA LYS A 183 -4.17 -3.24 -9.67
C LYS A 183 -4.12 -2.33 -10.90
N LEU A 184 -3.20 -2.65 -11.81
CA LEU A 184 -2.91 -1.81 -12.96
C LEU A 184 -3.23 -2.55 -14.25
N THR A 185 -3.89 -1.86 -15.18
CA THR A 185 -4.22 -2.38 -16.51
C THR A 185 -3.80 -1.38 -17.57
N GLY A 186 -3.64 -1.83 -18.83
CA GLY A 186 -3.33 -0.98 -19.98
C GLY A 186 -1.90 -1.12 -20.49
N GLU A 187 -1.20 0.00 -20.73
CA GLU A 187 0.11 0.02 -21.36
C GLU A 187 1.08 1.01 -20.71
N ALA A 188 2.37 0.64 -20.63
CA ALA A 188 3.45 1.52 -20.23
C ALA A 188 4.69 1.28 -21.11
N VAL A 189 5.41 2.35 -21.47
CA VAL A 189 6.71 2.19 -22.16
C VAL A 189 7.79 1.87 -21.14
N GLU A 190 7.98 2.71 -20.15
CA GLU A 190 8.88 2.51 -19.01
C GLU A 190 8.08 2.29 -17.74
N PHE A 191 8.33 1.18 -17.05
CA PHE A 191 7.64 0.85 -15.81
C PHE A 191 8.63 0.54 -14.68
N SER A 192 8.74 1.48 -13.73
CA SER A 192 9.49 1.28 -12.48
C SER A 192 8.52 0.93 -11.36
N VAL A 193 8.69 -0.24 -10.73
CA VAL A 193 7.79 -0.71 -9.69
C VAL A 193 8.53 -1.19 -8.46
N SER A 194 8.16 -0.65 -7.30
CA SER A 194 8.74 -1.03 -6.01
C SER A 194 7.66 -1.43 -5.01
N ALA A 195 7.87 -2.54 -4.33
CA ALA A 195 6.95 -3.04 -3.30
C ALA A 195 7.72 -3.42 -2.03
N SER A 196 7.19 -3.06 -0.87
CA SER A 196 7.79 -3.37 0.42
C SER A 196 6.74 -3.64 1.51
N SER A 197 7.18 -4.22 2.64
CA SER A 197 6.36 -4.32 3.86
C SER A 197 4.96 -4.92 3.61
N GLY A 198 4.92 -6.06 2.93
CA GLY A 198 3.69 -6.82 2.68
C GLY A 198 2.73 -6.20 1.66
N SER A 199 3.16 -5.21 0.87
CA SER A 199 2.34 -4.65 -0.21
C SER A 199 2.23 -5.61 -1.40
N ASN A 200 1.16 -5.45 -2.19
CA ASN A 200 0.89 -6.28 -3.37
C ASN A 200 0.59 -5.41 -4.59
N ILE A 201 1.37 -5.58 -5.66
CA ILE A 201 1.16 -4.86 -6.93
C ILE A 201 0.87 -5.88 -8.03
N ASP A 202 -0.35 -5.86 -8.56
CA ASP A 202 -0.78 -6.69 -9.68
C ASP A 202 -0.89 -5.86 -10.97
N ALA A 203 0.12 -5.97 -11.81
CA ALA A 203 0.21 -5.36 -13.13
C ALA A 203 0.28 -6.41 -14.26
N TYR A 204 -0.28 -7.62 -14.06
CA TYR A 204 -0.33 -8.63 -15.13
C TYR A 204 -1.12 -8.20 -16.34
N ARG A 205 -2.05 -7.24 -16.19
CA ARG A 205 -2.88 -6.69 -17.26
C ARG A 205 -2.36 -5.36 -17.79
N LEU A 206 -1.22 -4.88 -17.29
CA LEU A 206 -0.46 -3.76 -17.82
C LEU A 206 0.69 -4.30 -18.67
N SER A 207 0.68 -4.03 -19.97
CA SER A 207 1.77 -4.40 -20.86
C SER A 207 2.89 -3.37 -20.80
N ALA A 208 3.99 -3.69 -20.14
CA ALA A 208 5.17 -2.85 -20.10
C ALA A 208 6.17 -3.25 -21.18
N ARG A 209 6.77 -2.26 -21.87
CA ARG A 209 7.88 -2.51 -22.78
C ARG A 209 9.13 -2.83 -21.96
N ASN A 210 9.54 -1.92 -21.10
CA ASN A 210 10.67 -2.08 -20.19
C ASN A 210 10.16 -2.03 -18.74
N CYS A 211 10.69 -2.91 -17.89
CA CYS A 211 10.26 -2.95 -16.48
C CYS A 211 11.46 -3.14 -15.55
N ASP A 212 11.56 -2.27 -14.54
CA ASP A 212 12.44 -2.43 -13.38
C ASP A 212 11.57 -2.70 -12.13
N ALA A 213 11.68 -3.91 -11.58
CA ALA A 213 10.87 -4.38 -10.47
C ALA A 213 11.71 -4.67 -9.23
N ASN A 214 11.41 -4.03 -8.11
CA ASN A 214 12.10 -4.22 -6.84
C ASN A 214 11.10 -4.62 -5.73
N ALA A 215 11.23 -5.83 -5.19
CA ALA A 215 10.38 -6.35 -4.12
C ALA A 215 11.19 -6.70 -2.88
N THR A 216 10.73 -6.27 -1.71
CA THR A 216 11.39 -6.56 -0.42
C THR A 216 10.39 -6.78 0.72
N SER A 217 10.85 -7.40 1.82
CA SER A 217 10.07 -7.50 3.07
C SER A 217 8.68 -8.12 2.88
N GLY A 218 8.63 -9.30 2.27
CA GLY A 218 7.40 -10.09 2.13
C GLY A 218 6.36 -9.49 1.19
N SER A 219 6.74 -8.54 0.34
CA SER A 219 5.87 -7.96 -0.68
C SER A 219 5.78 -8.84 -1.94
N ASN A 220 4.80 -8.55 -2.79
CA ASN A 220 4.60 -9.29 -4.03
C ASN A 220 4.35 -8.34 -5.22
N ILE A 221 5.03 -8.60 -6.33
CA ILE A 221 4.87 -7.87 -7.60
C ILE A 221 4.53 -8.86 -8.71
N LYS A 222 3.54 -8.53 -9.52
CA LYS A 222 3.18 -9.24 -10.75
C LYS A 222 3.25 -8.28 -11.92
N VAL A 223 4.04 -8.59 -12.95
CA VAL A 223 4.23 -7.74 -14.12
C VAL A 223 4.14 -8.51 -15.43
N ARG A 224 3.81 -7.81 -16.52
CA ARG A 224 3.91 -8.32 -17.89
C ARG A 224 4.89 -7.45 -18.67
N VAL A 225 5.91 -8.07 -19.28
CA VAL A 225 7.03 -7.35 -19.91
C VAL A 225 7.34 -7.94 -21.28
N THR A 226 7.68 -7.07 -22.26
CA THR A 226 7.91 -7.49 -23.65
C THR A 226 9.34 -7.31 -24.15
N GLU A 227 10.12 -6.33 -23.65
CA GLU A 227 11.48 -6.02 -24.15
C GLU A 227 12.55 -6.27 -23.08
N THR A 228 12.63 -5.42 -22.05
CA THR A 228 13.68 -5.46 -21.03
C THR A 228 13.07 -5.64 -19.64
N PHE A 229 13.58 -6.61 -18.90
CA PHE A 229 13.13 -6.88 -17.54
C PHE A 229 14.32 -6.94 -16.58
N VAL A 230 14.35 -6.02 -15.61
CA VAL A 230 15.27 -6.06 -14.47
C VAL A 230 14.46 -6.32 -13.21
N ALA A 231 14.84 -7.33 -12.44
CA ALA A 231 14.09 -7.72 -11.24
C ALA A 231 15.00 -8.01 -10.06
N LYS A 232 14.66 -7.45 -8.90
CA LYS A 232 15.34 -7.70 -7.64
C LYS A 232 14.36 -8.07 -6.55
N ALA A 233 14.45 -9.29 -6.00
CA ALA A 233 13.61 -9.75 -4.90
C ALA A 233 14.45 -10.12 -3.69
N THR A 234 14.12 -9.57 -2.51
CA THR A 234 14.86 -9.82 -1.26
C THR A 234 13.92 -10.00 -0.07
N SER A 235 14.45 -10.57 1.03
CA SER A 235 13.72 -10.63 2.32
C SER A 235 12.34 -11.26 2.21
N GLY A 236 12.24 -12.43 1.58
CA GLY A 236 11.01 -13.20 1.45
C GLY A 236 9.99 -12.61 0.47
N ALA A 237 10.37 -11.63 -0.34
CA ALA A 237 9.47 -11.04 -1.34
C ALA A 237 9.41 -11.87 -2.63
N GLY A 238 8.33 -11.72 -3.40
CA GLY A 238 8.09 -12.41 -4.66
C GLY A 238 7.91 -11.46 -5.83
N ILE A 239 8.53 -11.77 -6.98
CA ILE A 239 8.23 -11.15 -8.26
C ILE A 239 7.82 -12.25 -9.23
N ASN A 240 6.63 -12.13 -9.80
CA ASN A 240 6.16 -13.02 -10.85
C ASN A 240 5.98 -12.20 -12.14
N TYR A 241 6.46 -12.71 -13.26
CA TYR A 241 6.35 -12.01 -14.52
C TYR A 241 5.77 -12.89 -15.62
N LYS A 242 5.07 -12.25 -16.55
CA LYS A 242 4.56 -12.82 -17.81
C LYS A 242 5.22 -12.12 -19.00
N GLY A 243 5.18 -12.81 -20.16
CA GLY A 243 5.76 -12.34 -21.41
C GLY A 243 7.14 -12.92 -21.66
N HIS A 244 7.70 -12.54 -22.82
CA HIS A 244 8.99 -13.05 -23.29
C HIS A 244 9.95 -11.85 -23.53
N PRO A 245 10.47 -11.21 -22.44
CA PRO A 245 11.41 -10.11 -22.59
C PRO A 245 12.66 -10.57 -23.31
N LYS A 246 13.16 -9.77 -24.25
CA LYS A 246 14.40 -10.03 -25.02
C LYS A 246 15.63 -10.04 -24.12
N HIS A 247 15.59 -9.21 -23.07
CA HIS A 247 16.66 -9.11 -22.06
C HIS A 247 16.03 -9.23 -20.68
N ALA A 248 16.58 -10.15 -19.84
CA ALA A 248 16.07 -10.34 -18.49
C ALA A 248 17.21 -10.51 -17.49
N GLU A 249 17.35 -9.57 -16.56
CA GLU A 249 18.28 -9.63 -15.43
C GLU A 249 17.50 -9.88 -14.15
N LYS A 250 17.86 -10.93 -13.40
CA LYS A 250 17.14 -11.34 -12.20
C LYS A 250 18.10 -11.52 -11.04
N SER A 251 17.89 -10.81 -9.96
CA SER A 251 18.63 -10.92 -8.72
C SER A 251 17.69 -11.33 -7.58
N LYS A 252 18.10 -12.34 -6.82
CA LYS A 252 17.34 -12.80 -5.64
C LYS A 252 18.27 -13.08 -4.47
N ASN A 253 17.86 -12.67 -3.28
CA ASN A 253 18.60 -12.86 -2.06
C ASN A 253 17.66 -13.04 -0.85
N SER A 254 18.18 -13.58 0.26
CA SER A 254 17.46 -13.65 1.54
C SER A 254 16.03 -14.18 1.44
N GLY A 255 15.84 -15.30 0.72
CA GLY A 255 14.53 -15.93 0.52
C GLY A 255 13.62 -15.23 -0.50
N GLY A 256 14.12 -14.25 -1.24
CA GLY A 256 13.38 -13.66 -2.36
C GLY A 256 13.23 -14.61 -3.54
N SER A 257 12.19 -14.43 -4.35
CA SER A 257 11.90 -15.25 -5.54
C SER A 257 11.54 -14.40 -6.76
N VAL A 258 12.03 -14.79 -7.94
CA VAL A 258 11.65 -14.20 -9.23
C VAL A 258 11.29 -15.36 -10.16
N ASN A 259 10.00 -15.46 -10.54
CA ASN A 259 9.48 -16.58 -11.31
C ASN A 259 8.81 -16.09 -12.61
N SER A 260 9.01 -16.84 -13.71
CA SER A 260 8.19 -16.73 -14.90
C SER A 260 6.90 -17.51 -14.68
N THR A 261 5.78 -16.90 -14.99
CA THR A 261 4.49 -17.58 -15.09
C THR A 261 4.12 -17.59 -16.56
N GLU A 262 4.37 -18.69 -17.24
CA GLU A 262 3.89 -18.90 -18.60
C GLU A 262 2.37 -18.78 -18.60
N GLY A 263 1.85 -17.92 -19.44
CA GLY A 263 0.43 -17.70 -19.62
C GLY A 263 0.08 -17.67 -21.06
#